data_47b9851576d5e27055b7713ca6dc65df
#
_entry.id   47b9851576d5e27055b7713ca6dc65df
#
_cell.length_a   1.000
_cell.length_b   1.000
_cell.length_c   1.000
_cell.angle_alpha   90.00
_cell.angle_beta   90.00
_cell.angle_gamma   90.00
#
_symmetry.space_group_name_H-M   'P 1'
#
loop_
_entity.id
_entity.type
_entity.pdbx_description
1 polymer ?
#
loop_
_entity_poly.entity_id
_entity_poly.type
_entity_poly.pdbx_seq_one_letter_code
_entity_poly.pdbx_strand_id
1 'polypeptide(L)'
;MFFQLSGDFEARKILAQLSGLTPNDTTNKHSAKIIFGDERKPQKDFVYTDLSKTFPGYVYDFGKSTYRGETTGEGGYVYSEPGMYYNVAVLDVASMHPTSIEQLNLFGPYTKRFSDLKKARVLIKHGDVEAAGKILDLHIDETTNLKGLSDALKTVLNSVYGLTSAHFDNPFRDLRNKDNIVAKRGALFMIDLKHAVQDLGYQVVHIKTDSIKIPDATPEVIAFIMEFGRKYGYEFEHECTYEKMCLVNDAVYIAKKINGDKSVWESVGAQFAHPYVFKKMFSREKIE
;
A
#
# COMPACT_ATOMS: atom_id res chain seq x y z
N MET A 1 -18.36 -10.10 -25.24
CA MET A 1 -19.48 -10.33 -24.30
C MET A 1 -19.01 -10.52 -22.85
N PHE A 2 -17.89 -11.22 -22.58
CA PHE A 2 -17.35 -11.38 -21.21
C PHE A 2 -16.85 -10.08 -20.56
N PHE A 3 -16.32 -9.15 -21.32
CA PHE A 3 -15.81 -7.87 -20.80
C PHE A 3 -16.89 -6.84 -20.43
N GLN A 4 -18.12 -6.99 -20.92
CA GLN A 4 -19.23 -6.07 -20.59
C GLN A 4 -19.82 -6.29 -19.19
N LEU A 5 -19.53 -7.44 -18.55
CA LEU A 5 -20.06 -7.82 -17.24
C LEU A 5 -19.03 -7.66 -16.11
N SER A 6 -17.77 -7.33 -16.42
CA SER A 6 -16.74 -7.13 -15.42
C SER A 6 -16.57 -5.65 -15.11
N GLY A 7 -16.41 -5.30 -13.83
CA GLY A 7 -16.06 -3.95 -13.40
C GLY A 7 -14.76 -3.40 -14.04
N ASP A 8 -13.93 -4.28 -14.61
CA ASP A 8 -12.72 -3.92 -15.34
C ASP A 8 -12.98 -3.13 -16.61
N PHE A 9 -14.08 -3.41 -17.31
CA PHE A 9 -14.42 -2.67 -18.54
C PHE A 9 -14.87 -1.24 -18.23
N GLU A 10 -15.64 -1.06 -17.17
CA GLU A 10 -16.05 0.29 -16.71
C GLU A 10 -14.81 1.09 -16.24
N ALA A 11 -13.92 0.47 -15.49
CA ALA A 11 -12.66 1.10 -15.10
C ALA A 11 -11.82 1.53 -16.32
N ARG A 12 -11.76 0.72 -17.38
CA ARG A 12 -11.04 1.06 -18.62
C ARG A 12 -11.67 2.21 -19.39
N LYS A 13 -13.01 2.31 -19.42
CA LYS A 13 -13.68 3.47 -20.01
C LYS A 13 -13.34 4.77 -19.28
N ILE A 14 -13.30 4.71 -17.94
CA ILE A 14 -12.92 5.86 -17.12
C ILE A 14 -11.46 6.23 -17.34
N LEU A 15 -10.57 5.25 -17.41
CA LEU A 15 -9.14 5.50 -17.74
C LEU A 15 -9.00 6.13 -19.13
N ALA A 16 -9.79 5.71 -20.11
CA ALA A 16 -9.81 6.30 -21.44
C ALA A 16 -10.25 7.76 -21.41
N GLN A 17 -11.25 8.11 -20.61
CA GLN A 17 -11.66 9.50 -20.42
C GLN A 17 -10.55 10.35 -19.80
N LEU A 18 -9.88 9.86 -18.78
CA LEU A 18 -8.78 10.57 -18.07
C LEU A 18 -7.53 10.72 -18.95
N SER A 19 -7.21 9.73 -19.76
CA SER A 19 -5.99 9.69 -20.58
C SER A 19 -6.15 10.28 -21.98
N GLY A 20 -7.38 10.30 -22.50
CA GLY A 20 -7.64 10.58 -23.91
C GLY A 20 -7.27 9.44 -24.87
N LEU A 21 -6.96 8.26 -24.34
CA LEU A 21 -6.68 7.03 -25.09
C LEU A 21 -7.95 6.19 -25.26
N THR A 22 -7.82 5.01 -25.89
CA THR A 22 -8.95 4.10 -26.09
C THR A 22 -9.09 3.11 -24.92
N PRO A 23 -10.29 2.58 -24.65
CA PRO A 23 -10.47 1.54 -23.61
C PRO A 23 -9.67 0.26 -23.85
N ASN A 24 -9.19 0.03 -25.08
CA ASN A 24 -8.39 -1.13 -25.45
C ASN A 24 -6.90 -0.96 -25.14
N ASP A 25 -6.46 0.26 -24.83
CA ASP A 25 -5.08 0.50 -24.40
C ASP A 25 -4.83 -0.13 -23.02
N THR A 26 -3.59 -0.49 -22.74
CA THR A 26 -3.23 -1.12 -21.46
C THR A 26 -3.31 -0.12 -20.30
N THR A 27 -3.53 -0.62 -19.08
CA THR A 27 -3.52 0.20 -17.86
C THR A 27 -2.21 0.99 -17.72
N ASN A 28 -1.08 0.37 -18.05
CA ASN A 28 0.24 1.03 -17.99
C ASN A 28 0.33 2.21 -18.95
N LYS A 29 -0.23 2.08 -20.15
CA LYS A 29 -0.26 3.15 -21.16
C LYS A 29 -1.18 4.29 -20.72
N HIS A 30 -2.35 3.97 -20.16
CA HIS A 30 -3.24 4.96 -19.56
C HIS A 30 -2.55 5.72 -18.42
N SER A 31 -1.91 5.00 -17.50
CA SER A 31 -1.23 5.58 -16.35
C SER A 31 -0.10 6.52 -16.78
N ALA A 32 0.72 6.11 -17.74
CA ALA A 32 1.79 6.94 -18.29
C ALA A 32 1.25 8.22 -18.93
N LYS A 33 0.21 8.11 -19.74
CA LYS A 33 -0.41 9.26 -20.41
C LYS A 33 -1.02 10.24 -19.41
N ILE A 34 -1.72 9.74 -18.37
CA ILE A 34 -2.33 10.57 -17.33
C ILE A 34 -1.28 11.35 -16.57
N ILE A 35 -0.14 10.74 -16.23
CA ILE A 35 0.87 11.32 -15.35
C ILE A 35 1.90 12.15 -16.11
N PHE A 36 2.37 11.66 -17.26
CA PHE A 36 3.44 12.28 -18.04
C PHE A 36 2.96 13.06 -19.27
N GLY A 37 1.68 12.96 -19.64
CA GLY A 37 1.16 13.56 -20.86
C GLY A 37 1.83 12.96 -22.10
N ASP A 38 2.40 13.84 -22.94
CA ASP A 38 3.08 13.45 -24.20
C ASP A 38 4.61 13.29 -24.03
N GLU A 39 5.14 13.43 -22.82
CA GLU A 39 6.57 13.24 -22.57
C GLU A 39 6.96 11.76 -22.74
N ARG A 40 7.89 11.51 -23.66
CA ARG A 40 8.34 10.16 -24.01
C ARG A 40 9.48 9.65 -23.13
N LYS A 41 10.23 10.55 -22.51
CA LYS A 41 11.39 10.23 -21.66
C LYS A 41 11.32 11.00 -20.34
N PRO A 42 10.26 10.78 -19.52
CA PRO A 42 10.07 11.53 -18.29
C PRO A 42 11.17 11.27 -17.26
N GLN A 43 11.89 10.15 -17.36
CA GLN A 43 12.94 9.74 -16.42
C GLN A 43 14.09 10.75 -16.32
N LYS A 44 14.31 11.57 -17.34
CA LYS A 44 15.32 12.65 -17.31
C LYS A 44 15.10 13.66 -16.19
N ASP A 45 13.84 13.82 -15.78
CA ASP A 45 13.41 14.78 -14.77
C ASP A 45 13.13 14.14 -13.40
N PHE A 46 13.33 12.80 -13.29
CA PHE A 46 13.11 12.08 -12.03
C PHE A 46 14.15 12.43 -10.98
N VAL A 47 13.69 12.38 -9.73
CA VAL A 47 14.54 12.62 -8.56
C VAL A 47 14.90 11.26 -7.93
N TYR A 48 16.20 11.03 -7.73
CA TYR A 48 16.69 9.91 -6.96
C TYR A 48 17.22 10.39 -5.61
N THR A 49 16.68 9.82 -4.53
CA THR A 49 17.04 10.19 -3.17
C THR A 49 17.82 9.05 -2.52
N ASP A 50 18.96 9.38 -1.90
CA ASP A 50 19.67 8.46 -1.05
C ASP A 50 18.94 8.32 0.31
N LEU A 51 18.36 7.15 0.56
CA LEU A 51 17.59 6.88 1.78
C LEU A 51 18.43 6.92 3.05
N SER A 52 19.75 6.74 2.96
CA SER A 52 20.63 6.84 4.12
C SER A 52 20.66 8.24 4.76
N LYS A 53 20.26 9.26 4.00
CA LYS A 53 20.09 10.65 4.50
C LYS A 53 18.86 10.79 5.40
N THR A 54 17.78 10.07 5.10
CA THR A 54 16.56 10.06 5.92
C THR A 54 16.63 9.03 7.02
N PHE A 55 17.30 7.90 6.75
CA PHE A 55 17.48 6.76 7.66
C PHE A 55 18.97 6.48 7.85
N PRO A 56 19.66 7.23 8.75
CA PRO A 56 21.09 7.07 8.99
C PRO A 56 21.44 5.64 9.42
N GLY A 57 22.43 5.05 8.76
CA GLY A 57 22.82 3.66 8.97
C GLY A 57 22.15 2.65 8.04
N TYR A 58 21.26 3.07 7.15
CA TYR A 58 20.78 2.22 6.08
C TYR A 58 21.88 1.92 5.07
N VAL A 59 22.04 0.64 4.75
CA VAL A 59 23.00 0.16 3.76
C VAL A 59 22.29 -0.75 2.77
N TYR A 60 22.48 -0.45 1.49
CA TYR A 60 22.09 -1.34 0.39
C TYR A 60 23.34 -2.03 -0.16
N ASP A 61 23.34 -3.35 -0.16
CA ASP A 61 24.38 -4.18 -0.74
C ASP A 61 23.74 -5.30 -1.58
N PHE A 62 23.69 -5.09 -2.86
CA PHE A 62 23.25 -6.01 -3.93
C PHE A 62 22.23 -7.08 -3.48
N GLY A 63 20.96 -6.66 -3.30
CA GLY A 63 19.86 -7.54 -2.92
C GLY A 63 19.71 -7.80 -1.43
N LYS A 64 20.63 -7.28 -0.60
CA LYS A 64 20.48 -7.21 0.86
C LYS A 64 20.46 -5.76 1.29
N SER A 65 19.44 -5.38 2.01
CA SER A 65 19.35 -4.08 2.64
C SER A 65 19.32 -4.27 4.14
N THR A 66 20.20 -3.59 4.85
CA THR A 66 20.28 -3.68 6.31
C THR A 66 20.04 -2.32 6.94
N TYR A 67 19.28 -2.33 8.04
CA TYR A 67 18.99 -1.15 8.82
C TYR A 67 18.72 -1.52 10.28
N ARG A 68 19.38 -0.87 11.22
CA ARG A 68 19.26 -1.10 12.67
C ARG A 68 19.39 -2.59 13.07
N GLY A 69 20.29 -3.32 12.41
CA GLY A 69 20.52 -4.74 12.66
C GLY A 69 19.52 -5.69 12.00
N GLU A 70 18.56 -5.15 11.24
CA GLU A 70 17.57 -5.94 10.54
C GLU A 70 17.81 -5.97 9.03
N THR A 71 17.43 -7.08 8.40
CA THR A 71 17.50 -7.23 6.94
C THR A 71 16.13 -7.01 6.35
N THR A 72 16.02 -6.10 5.37
CA THR A 72 14.81 -5.88 4.60
C THR A 72 14.93 -6.55 3.25
N GLY A 73 13.85 -7.21 2.78
CA GLY A 73 13.76 -7.78 1.45
C GLY A 73 13.49 -6.74 0.36
N GLU A 74 13.17 -7.20 -0.83
CA GLU A 74 12.82 -6.35 -1.99
C GLU A 74 11.46 -5.65 -1.84
N GLY A 75 10.57 -6.19 -1.01
CA GLY A 75 9.24 -5.64 -0.72
C GLY A 75 9.22 -4.79 0.55
N GLY A 76 8.05 -4.74 1.18
CA GLY A 76 7.85 -4.09 2.47
C GLY A 76 8.46 -4.88 3.62
N TYR A 77 8.56 -4.23 4.77
CA TYR A 77 9.06 -4.87 5.99
C TYR A 77 8.02 -5.84 6.57
N VAL A 78 8.50 -6.99 7.00
CA VAL A 78 7.70 -8.02 7.66
C VAL A 78 8.37 -8.43 8.97
N TYR A 79 7.57 -8.52 10.04
CA TYR A 79 8.02 -8.92 11.36
C TYR A 79 6.91 -9.72 12.05
N SER A 80 7.27 -10.78 12.78
CA SER A 80 6.31 -11.55 13.56
C SER A 80 6.93 -12.16 14.81
N GLU A 81 6.16 -12.13 15.90
CA GLU A 81 6.39 -12.90 17.11
C GLU A 81 5.23 -13.89 17.28
N PRO A 82 5.37 -15.15 16.85
CA PRO A 82 4.31 -16.15 16.96
C PRO A 82 3.80 -16.30 18.40
N GLY A 83 2.49 -16.43 18.56
CA GLY A 83 1.90 -16.58 19.89
C GLY A 83 0.39 -16.29 19.92
N MET A 84 -0.16 -16.36 21.12
CA MET A 84 -1.54 -15.98 21.42
C MET A 84 -1.56 -14.59 22.05
N TYR A 85 -2.32 -13.68 21.47
CA TYR A 85 -2.41 -12.30 21.91
C TYR A 85 -3.86 -11.88 22.13
N TYR A 86 -4.06 -10.89 22.96
CA TYR A 86 -5.35 -10.34 23.29
C TYR A 86 -5.34 -8.81 23.16
N ASN A 87 -6.52 -8.24 22.95
CA ASN A 87 -6.70 -6.79 22.85
C ASN A 87 -5.67 -6.14 21.89
N VAL A 88 -5.57 -6.66 20.67
CA VAL A 88 -4.54 -6.28 19.70
C VAL A 88 -5.05 -5.14 18.81
N ALA A 89 -4.48 -3.97 18.96
CA ALA A 89 -4.77 -2.86 18.05
C ALA A 89 -4.11 -3.08 16.69
N VAL A 90 -4.86 -2.86 15.63
CA VAL A 90 -4.41 -2.93 14.24
C VAL A 90 -4.42 -1.52 13.66
N LEU A 91 -3.23 -1.03 13.30
CA LEU A 91 -3.06 0.28 12.66
C LEU A 91 -2.45 0.09 11.28
N ASP A 92 -3.07 0.69 10.27
CA ASP A 92 -2.65 0.61 8.88
C ASP A 92 -2.30 1.98 8.33
N VAL A 93 -1.24 2.04 7.51
CA VAL A 93 -0.88 3.26 6.77
C VAL A 93 -1.78 3.40 5.56
N ALA A 94 -2.50 4.50 5.48
CA ALA A 94 -3.30 4.84 4.30
C ALA A 94 -2.41 5.08 3.08
N SER A 95 -2.52 4.22 2.06
CA SER A 95 -1.81 4.37 0.78
C SER A 95 -0.28 4.51 0.92
N MET A 96 0.38 3.60 1.62
CA MET A 96 1.82 3.68 1.93
C MET A 96 2.70 3.91 0.70
N HIS A 97 2.58 3.09 -0.34
CA HIS A 97 3.43 3.22 -1.53
C HIS A 97 3.18 4.52 -2.32
N PRO A 98 1.93 4.93 -2.59
CA PRO A 98 1.68 6.25 -3.16
C PRO A 98 2.24 7.39 -2.33
N THR A 99 2.12 7.34 -1.01
CA THR A 99 2.68 8.35 -0.12
C THR A 99 4.21 8.37 -0.17
N SER A 100 4.85 7.20 -0.24
CA SER A 100 6.30 7.11 -0.43
C SER A 100 6.76 7.77 -1.73
N ILE A 101 6.03 7.56 -2.82
CA ILE A 101 6.30 8.23 -4.12
C ILE A 101 6.22 9.76 -3.97
N GLU A 102 5.21 10.27 -3.29
CA GLU A 102 5.03 11.70 -3.03
C GLU A 102 6.18 12.27 -2.19
N GLN A 103 6.51 11.61 -1.08
CA GLN A 103 7.55 12.07 -0.15
C GLN A 103 8.95 12.04 -0.78
N LEU A 104 9.21 11.10 -1.68
CA LEU A 104 10.44 11.02 -2.46
C LEU A 104 10.50 12.02 -3.61
N ASN A 105 9.38 12.66 -3.96
CA ASN A 105 9.24 13.41 -5.19
C ASN A 105 9.77 12.64 -6.41
N LEU A 106 9.41 11.35 -6.47
CA LEU A 106 10.09 10.36 -7.30
C LEU A 106 10.07 10.71 -8.79
N PHE A 107 8.96 11.25 -9.27
CA PHE A 107 8.78 11.62 -10.68
C PHE A 107 9.10 13.10 -10.95
N GLY A 108 9.78 13.79 -10.02
CA GLY A 108 10.13 15.20 -10.19
C GLY A 108 8.88 16.06 -10.43
N PRO A 109 8.84 16.86 -11.52
CA PRO A 109 7.72 17.75 -11.81
C PRO A 109 6.39 17.01 -12.03
N TYR A 110 6.41 15.73 -12.39
CA TYR A 110 5.22 14.90 -12.63
C TYR A 110 4.62 14.33 -11.36
N THR A 111 5.32 14.37 -10.24
CA THR A 111 4.84 13.88 -8.94
C THR A 111 3.57 14.60 -8.51
N LYS A 112 3.42 15.88 -8.84
CA LYS A 112 2.20 16.64 -8.54
C LYS A 112 0.96 16.00 -9.17
N ARG A 113 1.02 15.60 -10.44
CA ARG A 113 -0.12 14.95 -11.11
C ARG A 113 -0.47 13.61 -10.48
N PHE A 114 0.54 12.84 -10.09
CA PHE A 114 0.34 11.61 -9.32
C PHE A 114 -0.35 11.88 -7.97
N SER A 115 0.11 12.90 -7.23
CA SER A 115 -0.52 13.34 -5.98
C SER A 115 -1.97 13.79 -6.18
N ASP A 116 -2.25 14.50 -7.27
CA ASP A 116 -3.61 14.94 -7.61
C ASP A 116 -4.56 13.73 -7.79
N LEU A 117 -4.11 12.65 -8.42
CA LEU A 117 -4.90 11.41 -8.56
C LEU A 117 -5.20 10.77 -7.20
N LYS A 118 -4.21 10.70 -6.32
CA LYS A 118 -4.37 10.19 -4.95
C LYS A 118 -5.37 11.05 -4.18
N LYS A 119 -5.22 12.37 -4.22
CA LYS A 119 -6.08 13.33 -3.54
C LYS A 119 -7.52 13.24 -4.05
N ALA A 120 -7.71 13.18 -5.36
CA ALA A 120 -9.04 13.04 -5.96
C ALA A 120 -9.74 11.75 -5.47
N ARG A 121 -9.02 10.63 -5.39
CA ARG A 121 -9.57 9.38 -4.85
C ARG A 121 -10.02 9.51 -3.39
N VAL A 122 -9.26 10.19 -2.55
CA VAL A 122 -9.61 10.44 -1.15
C VAL A 122 -10.87 11.32 -1.07
N LEU A 123 -10.93 12.39 -1.85
CA LEU A 123 -12.09 13.28 -1.92
C LEU A 123 -13.37 12.53 -2.35
N ILE A 124 -13.29 11.67 -3.36
CA ILE A 124 -14.42 10.83 -3.80
C ILE A 124 -14.91 9.93 -2.65
N LYS A 125 -13.99 9.31 -1.92
CA LYS A 125 -14.34 8.45 -0.77
C LYS A 125 -15.05 9.22 0.35
N HIS A 126 -14.71 10.50 0.53
CA HIS A 126 -15.31 11.36 1.55
C HIS A 126 -16.54 12.13 1.03
N GLY A 127 -16.94 11.91 -0.21
CA GLY A 127 -18.14 12.53 -0.80
C GLY A 127 -17.92 13.93 -1.38
N ASP A 128 -16.70 14.45 -1.37
CA ASP A 128 -16.37 15.74 -1.98
C ASP A 128 -16.06 15.58 -3.48
N VAL A 129 -17.13 15.32 -4.22
CA VAL A 129 -17.08 14.96 -5.63
C VAL A 129 -16.72 16.19 -6.50
N GLU A 130 -17.18 17.37 -6.13
CA GLU A 130 -16.91 18.61 -6.86
C GLU A 130 -15.41 18.95 -6.83
N ALA A 131 -14.79 18.89 -5.67
CA ALA A 131 -13.35 19.12 -5.53
C ALA A 131 -12.52 18.06 -6.28
N ALA A 132 -12.96 16.80 -6.28
CA ALA A 132 -12.32 15.74 -7.07
C ALA A 132 -12.40 16.01 -8.57
N GLY A 133 -13.55 16.43 -9.06
CA GLY A 133 -13.75 16.80 -10.47
C GLY A 133 -12.83 17.94 -10.91
N LYS A 134 -12.68 18.97 -10.09
CA LYS A 134 -11.78 20.09 -10.35
C LYS A 134 -10.31 19.63 -10.45
N ILE A 135 -9.85 18.76 -9.56
CA ILE A 135 -8.49 18.24 -9.56
C ILE A 135 -8.21 17.38 -10.81
N LEU A 136 -9.19 16.56 -11.21
CA LEU A 136 -9.06 15.66 -12.35
C LEU A 136 -9.29 16.34 -13.70
N ASP A 137 -9.79 17.58 -13.70
CA ASP A 137 -10.34 18.24 -14.89
C ASP A 137 -11.43 17.38 -15.57
N LEU A 138 -12.32 16.84 -14.75
CA LEU A 138 -13.40 15.93 -15.15
C LEU A 138 -14.72 16.46 -14.65
N HIS A 139 -15.71 16.53 -15.55
CA HIS A 139 -17.09 16.82 -15.15
C HIS A 139 -17.67 15.58 -14.45
N ILE A 140 -18.04 15.74 -13.20
CA ILE A 140 -18.67 14.70 -12.39
C ILE A 140 -20.07 15.17 -12.03
N ASP A 141 -21.07 14.37 -12.41
CA ASP A 141 -22.49 14.61 -12.15
C ASP A 141 -23.16 13.37 -11.51
N GLU A 142 -24.46 13.44 -11.33
CA GLU A 142 -25.26 12.36 -10.72
C GLU A 142 -25.23 11.04 -11.52
N THR A 143 -24.87 11.10 -12.81
CA THR A 143 -24.77 9.91 -13.69
C THR A 143 -23.39 9.26 -13.62
N THR A 144 -22.41 9.91 -13.01
CA THR A 144 -21.04 9.43 -12.93
C THR A 144 -20.93 8.23 -12.01
N ASN A 145 -20.33 7.15 -12.49
CA ASN A 145 -20.02 5.98 -11.67
C ASN A 145 -18.84 6.28 -10.71
N LEU A 146 -19.14 6.84 -9.54
CA LEU A 146 -18.12 7.21 -8.53
C LEU A 146 -17.30 6.03 -8.04
N LYS A 147 -17.93 4.87 -7.88
CA LYS A 147 -17.22 3.65 -7.50
C LYS A 147 -16.23 3.25 -8.58
N GLY A 148 -16.66 3.20 -9.81
CA GLY A 148 -15.79 2.91 -10.96
C GLY A 148 -14.65 3.91 -11.10
N LEU A 149 -14.88 5.19 -10.86
CA LEU A 149 -13.84 6.23 -10.85
C LEU A 149 -12.83 6.02 -9.72
N SER A 150 -13.30 5.76 -8.50
CA SER A 150 -12.42 5.46 -7.36
C SER A 150 -11.57 4.21 -7.60
N ASP A 151 -12.16 3.16 -8.20
CA ASP A 151 -11.46 1.91 -8.52
C ASP A 151 -10.44 2.10 -9.66
N ALA A 152 -10.77 2.90 -10.67
CA ALA A 152 -9.84 3.27 -11.74
C ALA A 152 -8.63 4.04 -11.20
N LEU A 153 -8.85 5.02 -10.33
CA LEU A 153 -7.78 5.77 -9.67
C LEU A 153 -6.91 4.86 -8.79
N LYS A 154 -7.51 3.96 -8.02
CA LYS A 154 -6.78 2.95 -7.24
C LYS A 154 -5.90 2.07 -8.13
N THR A 155 -6.45 1.64 -9.27
CA THR A 155 -5.73 0.81 -10.23
C THR A 155 -4.50 1.53 -10.79
N VAL A 156 -4.62 2.81 -11.16
CA VAL A 156 -3.49 3.63 -11.60
C VAL A 156 -2.43 3.74 -10.51
N LEU A 157 -2.81 4.12 -9.30
CA LEU A 157 -1.88 4.31 -8.18
C LEU A 157 -1.09 3.04 -7.85
N ASN A 158 -1.76 1.88 -7.85
CA ASN A 158 -1.12 0.60 -7.59
C ASN A 158 -0.23 0.13 -8.75
N SER A 159 -0.70 0.31 -10.00
CA SER A 159 0.07 -0.03 -11.19
C SER A 159 1.37 0.76 -11.28
N VAL A 160 1.31 2.05 -10.98
CA VAL A 160 2.49 2.94 -10.99
C VAL A 160 3.55 2.44 -10.02
N TYR A 161 3.18 2.08 -8.78
CA TYR A 161 4.13 1.48 -7.84
C TYR A 161 4.80 0.24 -8.43
N GLY A 162 4.03 -0.71 -8.95
CA GLY A 162 4.59 -1.92 -9.56
C GLY A 162 5.52 -1.63 -10.74
N LEU A 163 5.24 -0.58 -11.53
CA LEU A 163 6.07 -0.19 -12.67
C LEU A 163 7.40 0.44 -12.26
N THR A 164 7.47 1.12 -11.12
CA THR A 164 8.75 1.69 -10.62
C THR A 164 9.78 0.62 -10.30
N SER A 165 9.34 -0.57 -9.90
CA SER A 165 10.20 -1.71 -9.54
C SER A 165 10.26 -2.81 -10.61
N ALA A 166 9.55 -2.66 -11.73
CA ALA A 166 9.52 -3.67 -12.79
C ALA A 166 10.87 -3.82 -13.49
N HIS A 167 11.21 -5.06 -13.87
CA HIS A 167 12.48 -5.36 -14.54
C HIS A 167 12.47 -5.09 -16.07
N PHE A 168 11.32 -4.73 -16.62
CA PHE A 168 11.18 -4.36 -18.03
C PHE A 168 11.15 -2.86 -18.22
N ASP A 169 11.51 -2.41 -19.42
CA ASP A 169 11.49 -0.99 -19.79
C ASP A 169 10.08 -0.42 -19.76
N ASN A 170 9.92 0.66 -19.02
CA ASN A 170 8.66 1.41 -18.93
C ASN A 170 8.93 2.85 -18.47
N PRO A 171 8.00 3.80 -18.72
CA PRO A 171 8.23 5.22 -18.42
C PRO A 171 8.40 5.56 -16.93
N PHE A 172 8.02 4.67 -16.00
CA PHE A 172 8.13 4.90 -14.56
C PHE A 172 9.43 4.37 -13.96
N ARG A 173 10.20 3.59 -14.74
CA ARG A 173 11.42 2.96 -14.24
C ARG A 173 12.59 3.93 -14.29
N ASP A 174 13.22 4.17 -13.13
CA ASP A 174 14.50 4.84 -13.01
C ASP A 174 15.60 3.78 -12.81
N LEU A 175 16.60 3.74 -13.67
CA LEU A 175 17.72 2.79 -13.58
C LEU A 175 18.58 2.97 -12.33
N ARG A 176 18.50 4.12 -11.68
CA ARG A 176 19.13 4.38 -10.37
C ARG A 176 18.41 3.67 -9.22
N ASN A 177 17.12 3.38 -9.39
CA ASN A 177 16.30 2.68 -8.39
C ASN A 177 16.61 1.18 -8.42
N LYS A 178 17.67 0.77 -7.72
CA LYS A 178 18.13 -0.63 -7.67
C LYS A 178 17.55 -1.40 -6.49
N ASP A 179 17.13 -0.70 -5.45
CA ASP A 179 16.70 -1.25 -4.16
C ASP A 179 15.19 -1.16 -3.92
N ASN A 180 14.39 -0.88 -4.95
CA ASN A 180 12.95 -0.62 -4.84
C ASN A 180 12.67 0.46 -3.78
N ILE A 181 13.15 1.66 -4.04
CA ILE A 181 13.17 2.79 -3.10
C ILE A 181 11.78 3.11 -2.51
N VAL A 182 10.70 2.88 -3.27
CA VAL A 182 9.32 3.14 -2.81
C VAL A 182 8.94 2.20 -1.67
N ALA A 183 9.10 0.90 -1.86
CA ALA A 183 8.85 -0.09 -0.81
C ALA A 183 9.86 0.06 0.34
N LYS A 184 11.12 0.35 0.00
CA LYS A 184 12.20 0.50 0.99
C LYS A 184 11.95 1.65 1.95
N ARG A 185 11.49 2.81 1.46
CA ARG A 185 11.16 3.92 2.34
C ARG A 185 10.12 3.54 3.41
N GLY A 186 9.07 2.84 3.00
CA GLY A 186 8.06 2.32 3.93
C GLY A 186 8.62 1.28 4.90
N ALA A 187 9.47 0.38 4.42
CA ALA A 187 10.11 -0.66 5.24
C ALA A 187 10.99 -0.05 6.34
N LEU A 188 11.86 0.90 5.99
CA LEU A 188 12.74 1.58 6.95
C LEU A 188 11.94 2.38 7.98
N PHE A 189 10.89 3.06 7.53
CA PHE A 189 9.95 3.75 8.42
C PHE A 189 9.31 2.79 9.43
N MET A 190 8.84 1.61 8.98
CA MET A 190 8.20 0.63 9.87
C MET A 190 9.18 0.01 10.86
N ILE A 191 10.46 -0.14 10.49
CA ILE A 191 11.51 -0.55 11.43
C ILE A 191 11.71 0.51 12.52
N ASP A 192 11.82 1.79 12.14
CA ASP A 192 11.93 2.89 13.10
C ASP A 192 10.73 2.98 14.02
N LEU A 193 9.53 2.83 13.47
CA LEU A 193 8.30 2.82 14.26
C LEU A 193 8.28 1.68 15.27
N LYS A 194 8.65 0.46 14.84
CA LYS A 194 8.73 -0.70 15.74
C LYS A 194 9.64 -0.41 16.93
N HIS A 195 10.85 0.06 16.69
CA HIS A 195 11.79 0.38 17.75
C HIS A 195 11.25 1.49 18.66
N ALA A 196 10.67 2.55 18.09
CA ALA A 196 10.11 3.64 18.87
C ALA A 196 8.96 3.19 19.81
N VAL A 197 8.10 2.29 19.32
CA VAL A 197 7.00 1.71 20.12
C VAL A 197 7.55 0.78 21.21
N GLN A 198 8.55 -0.02 20.90
CA GLN A 198 9.21 -0.90 21.87
C GLN A 198 9.96 -0.10 22.96
N ASP A 199 10.59 1.01 22.61
CA ASP A 199 11.26 1.92 23.55
C ASP A 199 10.27 2.56 24.55
N LEU A 200 8.99 2.67 24.20
CA LEU A 200 7.90 3.08 25.10
C LEU A 200 7.41 1.94 26.02
N GLY A 201 7.96 0.73 25.88
CA GLY A 201 7.60 -0.43 26.68
C GLY A 201 6.43 -1.26 26.13
N TYR A 202 5.97 -1.01 24.91
CA TYR A 202 4.95 -1.81 24.27
C TYR A 202 5.55 -2.94 23.43
N GLN A 203 4.83 -4.06 23.36
CA GLN A 203 5.19 -5.16 22.47
C GLN A 203 4.63 -4.90 21.07
N VAL A 204 5.44 -5.10 20.03
CA VAL A 204 5.01 -5.17 18.63
C VAL A 204 5.06 -6.63 18.23
N VAL A 205 3.93 -7.20 17.82
CA VAL A 205 3.86 -8.64 17.53
C VAL A 205 3.82 -8.98 16.05
N HIS A 206 3.32 -8.06 15.23
CA HIS A 206 3.24 -8.29 13.79
C HIS A 206 3.33 -6.99 13.02
N ILE A 207 4.17 -7.00 11.98
CA ILE A 207 4.21 -5.96 10.96
C ILE A 207 4.14 -6.67 9.60
N LYS A 208 3.32 -6.15 8.72
CA LYS A 208 3.27 -6.60 7.33
C LYS A 208 3.07 -5.42 6.41
N THR A 209 4.14 -4.98 5.78
CA THR A 209 4.22 -3.85 4.85
C THR A 209 3.73 -2.54 5.45
N ASP A 210 2.44 -2.32 5.52
CA ASP A 210 1.75 -1.08 5.92
C ASP A 210 0.97 -1.20 7.24
N SER A 211 0.92 -2.40 7.83
CA SER A 211 0.18 -2.62 9.08
C SER A 211 1.10 -2.96 10.24
N ILE A 212 0.75 -2.46 11.43
CA ILE A 212 1.39 -2.78 12.70
C ILE A 212 0.34 -3.25 13.71
N LYS A 213 0.67 -4.29 14.49
CA LYS A 213 -0.22 -4.89 15.48
C LYS A 213 0.42 -4.87 16.87
N ILE A 214 -0.31 -4.29 17.82
CA ILE A 214 0.18 -4.01 19.17
C ILE A 214 -0.83 -4.52 20.20
N PRO A 215 -0.48 -5.55 20.97
CA PRO A 215 -1.29 -6.01 22.10
C PRO A 215 -1.40 -4.93 23.17
N ASP A 216 -2.55 -4.86 23.81
CA ASP A 216 -2.85 -3.95 24.93
C ASP A 216 -2.48 -2.49 24.67
N ALA A 217 -2.64 -2.06 23.41
CA ALA A 217 -2.36 -0.69 23.02
C ALA A 217 -3.28 0.31 23.73
N THR A 218 -2.68 1.30 24.35
CA THR A 218 -3.41 2.41 24.99
C THR A 218 -3.71 3.53 23.98
N PRO A 219 -4.69 4.42 24.26
CA PRO A 219 -4.92 5.60 23.42
C PRO A 219 -3.67 6.45 23.21
N GLU A 220 -2.78 6.51 24.20
CA GLU A 220 -1.53 7.28 24.15
C GLU A 220 -0.56 6.70 23.11
N VAL A 221 -0.35 5.37 23.08
CA VAL A 221 0.54 4.76 22.08
C VAL A 221 -0.07 4.81 20.69
N ILE A 222 -1.39 4.70 20.56
CA ILE A 222 -2.07 4.89 19.27
C ILE A 222 -1.84 6.32 18.76
N ALA A 223 -2.02 7.34 19.60
CA ALA A 223 -1.74 8.73 19.25
C ALA A 223 -0.27 8.96 18.90
N PHE A 224 0.65 8.34 19.64
CA PHE A 224 2.08 8.38 19.35
C PHE A 224 2.40 7.82 17.95
N ILE A 225 1.82 6.66 17.58
CA ILE A 225 2.02 6.05 16.27
C ILE A 225 1.51 6.95 15.15
N MET A 226 0.32 7.53 15.34
CA MET A 226 -0.25 8.45 14.35
C MET A 226 0.64 9.68 14.14
N GLU A 227 1.13 10.27 15.22
CA GLU A 227 2.03 11.42 15.16
C GLU A 227 3.41 11.05 14.57
N PHE A 228 3.94 9.88 14.95
CA PHE A 228 5.19 9.38 14.38
C PHE A 228 5.08 9.19 12.87
N GLY A 229 3.95 8.63 12.38
CA GLY A 229 3.67 8.50 10.96
C GLY A 229 3.67 9.84 10.24
N ARG A 230 2.98 10.85 10.79
CA ARG A 230 2.87 12.18 10.19
C ARG A 230 4.22 12.86 9.97
N LYS A 231 5.20 12.64 10.84
CA LYS A 231 6.57 13.15 10.66
C LYS A 231 7.24 12.68 9.37
N TYR A 232 6.83 11.52 8.88
CA TYR A 232 7.32 10.93 7.62
C TYR A 232 6.32 11.09 6.46
N GLY A 233 5.20 11.78 6.69
CA GLY A 233 4.15 11.99 5.70
C GLY A 233 3.13 10.85 5.61
N TYR A 234 3.20 9.85 6.51
CA TYR A 234 2.25 8.74 6.55
C TYR A 234 1.08 9.02 7.50
N GLU A 235 -0.13 8.71 7.03
CA GLU A 235 -1.34 8.75 7.86
C GLU A 235 -1.72 7.33 8.28
N PHE A 236 -1.79 7.09 9.58
CA PHE A 236 -2.29 5.84 10.12
C PHE A 236 -3.80 5.90 10.35
N GLU A 237 -4.45 4.78 10.11
CA GLU A 237 -5.83 4.51 10.48
C GLU A 237 -5.86 3.40 11.52
N HIS A 238 -6.60 3.59 12.62
CA HIS A 238 -6.90 2.50 13.55
C HIS A 238 -8.02 1.65 12.94
N GLU A 239 -7.66 0.58 12.26
CA GLU A 239 -8.60 -0.23 11.50
C GLU A 239 -9.57 -0.98 12.43
N CYS A 240 -9.04 -1.64 13.44
CA CYS A 240 -9.81 -2.40 14.42
C CYS A 240 -8.94 -2.78 15.63
N THR A 241 -9.59 -3.37 16.62
CA THR A 241 -8.94 -4.08 17.72
C THR A 241 -9.40 -5.53 17.74
N TYR A 242 -8.48 -6.47 17.70
CA TYR A 242 -8.79 -7.88 17.89
C TYR A 242 -8.96 -8.20 19.36
N GLU A 243 -10.06 -8.86 19.72
CA GLU A 243 -10.22 -9.46 21.06
C GLU A 243 -9.16 -10.51 21.32
N LYS A 244 -8.91 -11.37 20.31
CA LYS A 244 -7.94 -12.47 20.34
C LYS A 244 -7.25 -12.61 19.00
N MET A 245 -5.97 -12.97 19.03
CA MET A 245 -5.19 -13.26 17.82
C MET A 245 -4.26 -14.43 18.08
N CYS A 246 -4.37 -15.47 17.24
CA CYS A 246 -3.40 -16.54 17.16
C CYS A 246 -2.48 -16.26 15.98
N LEU A 247 -1.27 -15.80 16.23
CA LEU A 247 -0.27 -15.50 15.23
C LEU A 247 0.65 -16.70 15.06
N VAL A 248 0.61 -17.32 13.88
CA VAL A 248 1.40 -18.52 13.56
C VAL A 248 2.76 -18.11 12.97
N ASN A 249 2.75 -17.19 12.02
CA ASN A 249 3.93 -16.60 11.40
C ASN A 249 3.55 -15.28 10.69
N ASP A 250 4.49 -14.67 9.98
CA ASP A 250 4.34 -13.41 9.26
C ASP A 250 3.21 -13.40 8.20
N ALA A 251 2.83 -14.58 7.69
CA ALA A 251 1.82 -14.72 6.64
C ALA A 251 0.51 -15.35 7.14
N VAL A 252 0.49 -15.90 8.36
CA VAL A 252 -0.60 -16.74 8.84
C VAL A 252 -1.04 -16.38 10.24
N TYR A 253 -2.31 -16.01 10.38
CA TYR A 253 -2.94 -15.82 11.67
C TYR A 253 -4.46 -16.01 11.60
N ILE A 254 -5.06 -16.23 12.77
CA ILE A 254 -6.50 -16.21 12.99
C ILE A 254 -6.78 -15.16 14.06
N ALA A 255 -7.77 -14.32 13.84
CA ALA A 255 -8.12 -13.27 14.76
C ALA A 255 -9.64 -13.15 14.94
N LYS A 256 -10.05 -12.72 16.11
CA LYS A 256 -11.44 -12.44 16.45
C LYS A 256 -11.57 -10.94 16.70
N LYS A 257 -12.35 -10.26 15.89
CA LYS A 257 -12.68 -8.86 16.09
C LYS A 257 -14.12 -8.68 16.57
N ILE A 258 -14.33 -7.65 17.37
CA ILE A 258 -15.65 -7.21 17.78
C ILE A 258 -16.13 -6.17 16.78
N ASN A 259 -17.29 -6.39 16.18
CA ASN A 259 -17.95 -5.45 15.30
C ASN A 259 -19.36 -5.17 15.86
N GLY A 260 -19.48 -4.14 16.68
CA GLY A 260 -20.68 -3.89 17.49
C GLY A 260 -20.92 -5.05 18.47
N ASP A 261 -22.13 -5.58 18.51
CA ASP A 261 -22.50 -6.73 19.35
C ASP A 261 -22.12 -8.09 18.76
N LYS A 262 -21.50 -8.12 17.58
CA LYS A 262 -21.12 -9.37 16.89
C LYS A 262 -19.62 -9.55 16.90
N SER A 263 -19.18 -10.73 17.30
CA SER A 263 -17.81 -11.16 17.11
C SER A 263 -17.64 -11.87 15.76
N VAL A 264 -16.64 -11.44 14.99
CA VAL A 264 -16.35 -12.01 13.68
C VAL A 264 -14.93 -12.58 13.70
N TRP A 265 -14.82 -13.84 13.30
CA TRP A 265 -13.53 -14.46 13.09
C TRP A 265 -13.03 -14.20 11.67
N GLU A 266 -11.78 -13.83 11.56
CA GLU A 266 -11.08 -13.76 10.29
C GLU A 266 -9.84 -14.65 10.31
N SER A 267 -9.49 -15.18 9.15
CA SER A 267 -8.31 -16.01 8.96
C SER A 267 -7.51 -15.48 7.77
N VAL A 268 -6.23 -15.30 7.98
CA VAL A 268 -5.28 -14.81 6.99
C VAL A 268 -4.23 -15.88 6.74
N GLY A 269 -4.01 -16.20 5.47
CA GLY A 269 -3.03 -17.19 5.03
C GLY A 269 -3.51 -18.01 3.84
N ALA A 270 -2.58 -18.43 2.98
CA ALA A 270 -2.90 -19.22 1.79
C ALA A 270 -3.60 -20.55 2.12
N GLN A 271 -3.32 -21.13 3.28
CA GLN A 271 -3.95 -22.38 3.73
C GLN A 271 -5.46 -22.25 3.97
N PHE A 272 -5.98 -21.04 4.15
CA PHE A 272 -7.42 -20.81 4.32
C PHE A 272 -8.14 -20.51 3.00
N ALA A 273 -7.39 -20.33 1.91
CA ALA A 273 -7.95 -19.99 0.61
C ALA A 273 -8.74 -21.13 -0.06
N HIS A 274 -8.50 -22.37 0.37
CA HIS A 274 -9.16 -23.55 -0.16
C HIS A 274 -9.84 -24.39 0.94
N PRO A 275 -10.99 -25.03 0.65
CA PRO A 275 -11.62 -25.92 1.58
C PRO A 275 -10.68 -27.07 2.02
N TYR A 276 -10.76 -27.46 3.29
CA TYR A 276 -9.95 -28.54 3.86
C TYR A 276 -10.08 -29.85 3.08
N VAL A 277 -11.30 -30.18 2.64
CA VAL A 277 -11.57 -31.39 1.83
C VAL A 277 -10.75 -31.36 0.53
N PHE A 278 -10.68 -30.23 -0.15
CA PHE A 278 -9.88 -30.09 -1.37
C PHE A 278 -8.39 -30.30 -1.09
N LYS A 279 -7.87 -29.71 -0.01
CA LYS A 279 -6.48 -29.91 0.40
C LYS A 279 -6.18 -31.36 0.71
N LYS A 280 -7.07 -32.06 1.42
CA LYS A 280 -6.90 -33.47 1.77
C LYS A 280 -6.89 -34.39 0.56
N MET A 281 -7.63 -34.03 -0.50
CA MET A 281 -7.71 -34.83 -1.73
C MET A 281 -6.55 -34.60 -2.69
N PHE A 282 -6.01 -33.38 -2.75
CA PHE A 282 -5.08 -32.96 -3.80
C PHE A 282 -3.71 -32.49 -3.29
N SER A 283 -3.54 -32.26 -2.00
CA SER A 283 -2.24 -31.94 -1.43
C SER A 283 -1.37 -33.19 -1.31
N ARG A 284 -0.08 -33.03 -1.59
CA ARG A 284 0.93 -34.07 -1.32
C ARG A 284 1.44 -34.02 0.12
N GLU A 285 1.02 -33.04 0.89
CA GLU A 285 1.38 -32.88 2.29
C GLU A 285 0.47 -33.73 3.17
N LYS A 286 1.03 -34.31 4.24
CA LYS A 286 0.20 -34.95 5.30
C LYS A 286 -0.52 -33.80 6.02
N ILE A 287 -1.82 -33.68 5.76
CA ILE A 287 -2.71 -32.75 6.47
C ILE A 287 -3.45 -33.60 7.52
N GLU A 288 -3.06 -33.44 8.78
CA GLU A 288 -3.71 -34.07 9.93
C GLU A 288 -4.99 -33.35 10.34
#